data_8f8127adaaf8b7a9c48eeb0f9cdab646
#
_entry.id   8f8127adaaf8b7a9c48eeb0f9cdab646
#
_cell.length_a   1.000
_cell.length_b   1.000
_cell.length_c   1.000
_cell.angle_alpha   90.00
_cell.angle_beta   90.00
_cell.angle_gamma   90.00
#
_symmetry.space_group_name_H-M   'P 1'
#
loop_
_entity.id
_entity.type
_entity.pdbx_description
1 polymer ?
#
loop_
_entity_poly.entity_id
_entity_poly.type
_entity_poly.pdbx_seq_one_letter_code
_entity_poly.pdbx_strand_id
1 'polypeptide(L)'
;MQIENHKNCFAIGDISIIEGMEDLPITAQVAMQEGNYLANNLELLFQGKDPLPFEFKDNGEMISLGIGEASISGLGVTLSGKLAFEARRLIYASKLPDITESLKSASSWIFQKKSILKKFLKIDNSD
;
A
#
# COMPACT_ATOMS: atom_id res chain seq x y z
N MET A 1 -12.30 16.82 -2.53
CA MET A 1 -10.83 16.96 -2.78
C MET A 1 -10.44 18.30 -3.40
N GLN A 2 -11.31 18.98 -4.13
CA GLN A 2 -11.08 20.37 -4.52
C GLN A 2 -11.15 21.27 -3.28
N ILE A 3 -10.18 22.16 -3.11
CA ILE A 3 -10.14 23.07 -1.96
C ILE A 3 -11.26 24.11 -2.09
N GLU A 4 -11.97 24.33 -1.01
CA GLU A 4 -13.06 25.31 -0.95
C GLU A 4 -12.59 26.69 -1.45
N ASN A 5 -13.38 27.31 -2.29
CA ASN A 5 -13.08 28.59 -2.96
C ASN A 5 -11.87 28.61 -3.90
N HIS A 6 -11.24 27.46 -4.17
CA HIS A 6 -10.07 27.35 -5.05
C HIS A 6 -10.28 26.29 -6.15
N LYS A 7 -10.84 26.72 -7.28
CA LYS A 7 -11.23 25.80 -8.39
C LYS A 7 -10.09 24.98 -9.01
N ASN A 8 -8.84 25.41 -8.87
CA ASN A 8 -7.68 24.78 -9.48
C ASN A 8 -6.73 24.16 -8.45
N CYS A 9 -7.15 24.08 -7.19
CA CYS A 9 -6.35 23.51 -6.11
C CYS A 9 -7.05 22.29 -5.54
N PHE A 10 -6.26 21.24 -5.32
CA PHE A 10 -6.74 19.96 -4.80
C PHE A 10 -5.85 19.51 -3.66
N ALA A 11 -6.43 18.84 -2.67
CA ALA A 11 -5.73 18.20 -1.57
C ALA A 11 -6.13 16.73 -1.53
N ILE A 12 -5.14 15.85 -1.36
CA ILE A 12 -5.31 14.39 -1.25
C ILE A 12 -4.34 13.83 -0.21
N GLY A 13 -4.63 12.63 0.28
CA GLY A 13 -3.81 11.95 1.29
C GLY A 13 -3.98 12.54 2.68
N ASP A 14 -2.96 12.40 3.50
CA ASP A 14 -2.97 12.67 4.94
C ASP A 14 -3.27 14.14 5.29
N ILE A 15 -3.19 15.05 4.33
CA ILE A 15 -3.48 16.48 4.51
C ILE A 15 -4.93 16.85 4.16
N SER A 16 -5.71 15.93 3.61
CA SER A 16 -7.08 16.18 3.15
C SER A 16 -8.10 15.71 4.16
N ILE A 17 -9.18 16.47 4.29
CA ILE A 17 -10.43 16.06 4.93
C ILE A 17 -11.54 16.23 3.90
N ILE A 18 -12.21 15.14 3.57
CA ILE A 18 -13.31 15.18 2.59
C ILE A 18 -14.61 15.43 3.34
N GLU A 19 -15.34 16.45 2.93
CA GLU A 19 -16.64 16.77 3.50
C GLU A 19 -17.60 15.57 3.40
N GLY A 20 -18.20 15.20 4.54
CA GLY A 20 -19.08 14.04 4.66
C GLY A 20 -18.33 12.69 4.79
N MET A 21 -17.00 12.71 4.88
CA MET A 21 -16.15 11.53 5.07
C MET A 21 -15.02 11.82 6.07
N GLU A 22 -15.29 12.56 7.13
CA GLU A 22 -14.32 13.01 8.13
C GLU A 22 -13.70 11.86 8.93
N ASP A 23 -14.40 10.73 8.97
CA ASP A 23 -13.97 9.51 9.68
C ASP A 23 -13.06 8.59 8.83
N LEU A 24 -12.68 8.99 7.61
CA LEU A 24 -11.75 8.18 6.82
C LEU A 24 -10.40 8.03 7.53
N PRO A 25 -9.85 6.81 7.60
CA PRO A 25 -8.58 6.60 8.26
C PRO A 25 -7.43 7.22 7.46
N ILE A 26 -6.47 7.84 8.15
CA ILE A 26 -5.26 8.38 7.55
C ILE A 26 -4.32 7.22 7.19
N THR A 27 -4.46 6.69 5.98
CA THR A 27 -3.71 5.52 5.52
C THR A 27 -3.26 5.66 4.07
N ALA A 28 -2.18 4.96 3.73
CA ALA A 28 -1.71 4.88 2.34
C ALA A 28 -2.79 4.31 1.39
N GLN A 29 -3.69 3.47 1.89
CA GLN A 29 -4.79 2.92 1.11
C GLN A 29 -5.78 4.01 0.68
N VAL A 30 -6.16 4.89 1.59
CA VAL A 30 -7.02 6.05 1.31
C VAL A 30 -6.30 6.98 0.33
N ALA A 31 -5.07 7.39 0.62
CA ALA A 31 -4.29 8.29 -0.22
C ALA A 31 -4.13 7.78 -1.66
N MET A 32 -3.91 6.46 -1.86
CA MET A 32 -3.83 5.85 -3.19
C MET A 32 -5.17 5.90 -3.94
N GLN A 33 -6.29 5.67 -3.25
CA GLN A 33 -7.62 5.72 -3.86
C GLN A 33 -8.00 7.15 -4.21
N GLU A 34 -7.68 8.11 -3.34
CA GLU A 34 -7.86 9.54 -3.62
C GLU A 34 -7.04 10.00 -4.83
N GLY A 35 -5.78 9.57 -4.93
CA GLY A 35 -4.93 9.88 -6.08
C GLY A 35 -5.49 9.36 -7.40
N ASN A 36 -5.93 8.10 -7.42
CA ASN A 36 -6.56 7.51 -8.61
C ASN A 36 -7.88 8.20 -8.98
N TYR A 37 -8.69 8.49 -7.97
CA TYR A 37 -9.93 9.23 -8.15
C TYR A 37 -9.67 10.62 -8.74
N LEU A 38 -8.74 11.37 -8.14
CA LEU A 38 -8.42 12.72 -8.62
C LEU A 38 -7.90 12.70 -10.06
N ALA A 39 -7.02 11.76 -10.41
CA ALA A 39 -6.50 11.64 -11.78
C ALA A 39 -7.63 11.45 -12.80
N ASN A 40 -8.56 10.53 -12.52
CA ASN A 40 -9.71 10.27 -13.39
C ASN A 40 -10.66 11.48 -13.49
N ASN A 41 -10.89 12.16 -12.38
CA ASN A 41 -11.77 13.33 -12.36
C ASN A 41 -11.15 14.57 -13.00
N LEU A 42 -9.83 14.74 -12.94
CA LEU A 42 -9.15 15.80 -13.69
C LEU A 42 -9.34 15.60 -15.20
N GLU A 43 -9.25 14.36 -15.68
CA GLU A 43 -9.52 14.06 -17.09
C GLU A 43 -10.96 14.42 -17.49
N LEU A 44 -11.96 14.08 -16.66
CA LEU A 44 -13.36 14.46 -16.88
C LEU A 44 -13.54 15.99 -16.90
N LEU A 45 -12.94 16.69 -15.94
CA LEU A 45 -12.99 18.15 -15.86
C LEU A 45 -12.37 18.83 -17.09
N PHE A 46 -11.25 18.33 -17.59
CA PHE A 46 -10.64 18.83 -18.85
C PHE A 46 -11.53 18.60 -20.08
N GLN A 47 -12.37 17.57 -20.05
CA GLN A 47 -13.38 17.31 -21.09
C GLN A 47 -14.67 18.11 -20.90
N GLY A 48 -14.75 18.96 -19.85
CA GLY A 48 -15.97 19.72 -19.51
C GLY A 48 -17.11 18.88 -18.95
N LYS A 49 -16.79 17.69 -18.38
CA LYS A 49 -17.73 16.79 -17.74
C LYS A 49 -17.74 16.98 -16.22
N ASP A 50 -18.83 16.61 -15.59
CA ASP A 50 -18.92 16.64 -14.14
C ASP A 50 -18.05 15.54 -13.50
N PRO A 51 -17.41 15.83 -12.35
CA PRO A 51 -16.64 14.83 -11.61
C PRO A 51 -17.56 13.77 -11.01
N LEU A 52 -17.07 12.54 -10.94
CA LEU A 52 -17.74 11.46 -10.23
C LEU A 52 -17.59 11.63 -8.71
N PRO A 53 -18.48 11.10 -7.87
CA PRO A 53 -18.30 11.08 -6.43
C PRO A 53 -17.15 10.16 -6.02
N PHE A 54 -16.46 10.51 -4.92
CA PHE A 54 -15.46 9.63 -4.33
C PHE A 54 -16.14 8.58 -3.46
N GLU A 55 -15.73 7.34 -3.63
CA GLU A 55 -16.16 6.21 -2.80
C GLU A 55 -14.93 5.47 -2.30
N PHE A 56 -14.75 5.42 -0.98
CA PHE A 56 -13.67 4.64 -0.37
C PHE A 56 -14.05 3.17 -0.29
N LYS A 57 -13.15 2.31 -0.76
CA LYS A 57 -13.27 0.86 -0.64
C LYS A 57 -12.23 0.34 0.33
N ASP A 58 -12.67 -0.14 1.49
CA ASP A 58 -11.78 -0.77 2.45
C ASP A 58 -11.35 -2.16 1.95
N ASN A 59 -10.04 -2.31 1.73
CA ASN A 59 -9.42 -3.57 1.32
C ASN A 59 -8.74 -4.30 2.50
N GLY A 60 -8.96 -3.84 3.73
CA GLY A 60 -8.36 -4.36 4.94
C GLY A 60 -7.02 -3.70 5.29
N GLU A 61 -6.41 -4.19 6.35
CA GLU A 61 -5.19 -3.61 6.94
C GLU A 61 -4.04 -4.61 6.94
N MET A 62 -2.82 -4.07 6.83
CA MET A 62 -1.59 -4.87 6.92
C MET A 62 -0.59 -4.19 7.84
N ILE A 63 -0.27 -4.84 8.97
CA ILE A 63 0.64 -4.33 9.99
C ILE A 63 1.88 -5.21 10.05
N SER A 64 3.07 -4.60 10.02
CA SER A 64 4.33 -5.29 10.31
C SER A 64 4.61 -5.26 11.81
N LEU A 65 4.81 -6.42 12.40
CA LEU A 65 5.09 -6.56 13.83
C LEU A 65 6.59 -6.79 14.09
N GLY A 66 7.38 -6.93 13.04
CA GLY A 66 8.81 -7.15 13.10
C GLY A 66 9.33 -7.97 11.93
N ILE A 67 10.60 -8.40 12.00
CA ILE A 67 11.21 -9.23 10.96
C ILE A 67 10.57 -10.62 10.97
N GLY A 68 9.90 -11.00 9.89
CA GLY A 68 9.23 -12.28 9.73
C GLY A 68 7.84 -12.35 10.36
N GLU A 69 7.32 -11.26 10.95
CA GLU A 69 6.03 -11.22 11.61
C GLU A 69 5.17 -10.07 11.10
N ALA A 70 3.94 -10.37 10.71
CA ALA A 70 2.95 -9.41 10.27
C ALA A 70 1.54 -9.88 10.63
N SER A 71 0.58 -8.96 10.57
CA SER A 71 -0.85 -9.25 10.57
C SER A 71 -1.50 -8.62 9.35
N ILE A 72 -2.39 -9.36 8.72
CA ILE A 72 -3.24 -8.90 7.63
C ILE A 72 -4.67 -9.21 8.02
N SER A 73 -5.52 -8.20 8.04
CA SER A 73 -6.96 -8.35 8.28
C SER A 73 -7.75 -7.75 7.14
N GLY A 74 -8.78 -8.45 6.69
CA GLY A 74 -9.66 -7.98 5.63
C GLY A 74 -10.69 -9.04 5.26
N LEU A 75 -11.83 -8.62 4.74
CA LEU A 75 -12.92 -9.50 4.32
C LEU A 75 -13.37 -10.52 5.39
N GLY A 76 -13.27 -10.15 6.67
CA GLY A 76 -13.62 -11.03 7.80
C GLY A 76 -12.60 -12.11 8.14
N VAL A 77 -11.41 -12.09 7.52
CA VAL A 77 -10.33 -13.04 7.78
C VAL A 77 -9.10 -12.30 8.32
N THR A 78 -8.45 -12.89 9.32
CA THR A 78 -7.16 -12.40 9.83
C THR A 78 -6.08 -13.47 9.62
N LEU A 79 -5.02 -13.09 8.96
CA LEU A 79 -3.81 -13.89 8.77
C LEU A 79 -2.67 -13.27 9.58
N SER A 80 -1.91 -14.07 10.33
CA SER A 80 -0.79 -13.57 11.14
C SER A 80 0.48 -14.42 10.98
N GLY A 81 1.58 -13.91 11.53
CA GLY A 81 2.87 -14.58 11.54
C GLY A 81 3.60 -14.54 10.20
N LYS A 82 4.43 -15.56 9.95
CA LYS A 82 5.32 -15.63 8.76
C LYS A 82 4.58 -15.61 7.43
N LEU A 83 3.42 -16.26 7.34
CA LEU A 83 2.61 -16.26 6.12
C LEU A 83 2.08 -14.87 5.80
N ALA A 84 1.59 -14.15 6.81
CA ALA A 84 1.17 -12.76 6.65
C ALA A 84 2.33 -11.85 6.24
N PHE A 85 3.52 -12.08 6.81
CA PHE A 85 4.72 -11.33 6.46
C PHE A 85 5.10 -11.51 4.98
N GLU A 86 5.14 -12.74 4.47
CA GLU A 86 5.46 -13.00 3.07
C GLU A 86 4.36 -12.49 2.12
N ALA A 87 3.09 -12.67 2.48
CA ALA A 87 1.96 -12.16 1.70
C ALA A 87 2.00 -10.61 1.63
N ARG A 88 2.25 -9.94 2.75
CA ARG A 88 2.42 -8.49 2.81
C ARG A 88 3.53 -8.02 1.85
N ARG A 89 4.70 -8.67 1.86
CA ARG A 89 5.81 -8.35 0.97
C ARG A 89 5.42 -8.44 -0.51
N LEU A 90 4.71 -9.51 -0.90
CA LEU A 90 4.24 -9.69 -2.28
C LEU A 90 3.23 -8.62 -2.68
N ILE A 91 2.29 -8.27 -1.79
CA ILE A 91 1.30 -7.21 -2.03
C ILE A 91 2.02 -5.85 -2.22
N TYR A 92 3.01 -5.53 -1.39
CA TYR A 92 3.78 -4.28 -1.57
C TYR A 92 4.62 -4.29 -2.84
N ALA A 93 5.24 -5.42 -3.19
CA ALA A 93 5.99 -5.53 -4.44
C ALA A 93 5.08 -5.31 -5.66
N SER A 94 3.85 -5.84 -5.65
CA SER A 94 2.90 -5.66 -6.75
C SER A 94 2.39 -4.21 -6.92
N LYS A 95 2.59 -3.37 -5.91
CA LYS A 95 2.22 -1.94 -5.94
C LYS A 95 3.35 -1.03 -6.44
N LEU A 96 4.54 -1.56 -6.69
CA LEU A 96 5.63 -0.80 -7.28
C LEU A 96 5.28 -0.43 -8.74
N PRO A 97 5.61 0.79 -9.19
CA PRO A 97 5.21 1.28 -10.50
C PRO A 97 5.89 0.55 -11.67
N ASP A 98 7.03 -0.11 -11.41
CA ASP A 98 7.79 -0.85 -12.42
C ASP A 98 7.88 -2.33 -12.05
N ILE A 99 7.53 -3.18 -13.02
CA ILE A 99 7.60 -4.64 -12.89
C ILE A 99 9.04 -5.11 -12.65
N THR A 100 10.03 -4.39 -13.21
CA THR A 100 11.46 -4.69 -13.03
C THR A 100 11.87 -4.47 -11.57
N GLU A 101 11.42 -3.39 -10.94
CA GLU A 101 11.68 -3.10 -9.52
C GLU A 101 10.96 -4.09 -8.61
N SER A 102 9.75 -4.49 -8.97
CA SER A 102 9.01 -5.56 -8.28
C SER A 102 9.78 -6.88 -8.27
N LEU A 103 10.32 -7.29 -9.42
CA LEU A 103 11.11 -8.51 -9.58
C LEU A 103 12.47 -8.42 -8.85
N LYS A 104 13.16 -7.28 -8.91
CA LYS A 104 14.39 -7.05 -8.14
C LYS A 104 14.15 -7.16 -6.64
N SER A 105 13.09 -6.53 -6.13
CA SER A 105 12.70 -6.61 -4.72
C SER A 105 12.42 -8.06 -4.31
N ALA A 106 11.62 -8.79 -5.10
CA ALA A 106 11.30 -10.18 -4.82
C ALA A 106 12.55 -11.08 -4.86
N SER A 107 13.44 -10.89 -5.85
CA SER A 107 14.68 -11.67 -5.96
C SER A 107 15.64 -11.42 -4.78
N SER A 108 15.78 -10.18 -4.33
CA SER A 108 16.65 -9.84 -3.20
C SER A 108 16.24 -10.59 -1.92
N TRP A 109 14.97 -10.86 -1.72
CA TRP A 109 14.47 -11.61 -0.56
C TRP A 109 14.87 -13.07 -0.58
N ILE A 110 14.90 -13.68 -1.77
CA ILE A 110 15.34 -15.08 -1.96
C ILE A 110 16.83 -15.20 -1.67
N PHE A 111 17.64 -14.25 -2.16
CA PHE A 111 19.09 -14.25 -1.92
C PHE A 111 19.45 -13.98 -0.45
N GLN A 112 18.72 -13.10 0.22
CA GLN A 112 18.93 -12.78 1.64
C GLN A 112 18.65 -14.01 2.53
N LYS A 113 17.61 -14.78 2.22
CA LYS A 113 17.26 -16.03 2.92
C LYS A 113 18.37 -17.08 2.78
N LYS A 114 18.99 -17.22 1.58
CA LYS A 114 20.13 -18.12 1.36
C LYS A 114 21.40 -17.66 2.08
N SER A 115 21.64 -16.37 2.18
CA SER A 115 22.81 -15.81 2.89
C SER A 115 22.73 -16.05 4.40
N ILE A 116 21.54 -15.86 4.98
CA ILE A 116 21.30 -16.13 6.41
C ILE A 116 21.46 -17.61 6.70
N LEU A 117 20.91 -18.50 5.88
CA LEU A 117 21.04 -19.95 6.04
C LEU A 117 22.51 -20.40 5.97
N LYS A 118 23.30 -19.85 5.02
CA LYS A 118 24.74 -20.13 4.94
C LYS A 118 25.53 -19.65 6.17
N LYS A 119 25.11 -18.55 6.77
CA LYS A 119 25.75 -18.02 7.99
C LYS A 119 25.47 -18.89 9.22
N PHE A 120 24.26 -19.45 9.33
CA PHE A 120 23.89 -20.41 10.35
C PHE A 120 24.63 -21.75 10.18
N LEU A 121 24.69 -22.28 8.95
CA LEU A 121 25.38 -23.54 8.66
C LEU A 121 26.93 -23.45 8.82
N LYS A 122 27.51 -22.26 8.79
CA LYS A 122 28.95 -22.05 8.98
C LYS A 122 29.35 -21.91 10.44
N ILE A 123 28.40 -21.66 11.35
CA ILE A 123 28.62 -21.60 12.80
C ILE A 123 28.68 -23.01 13.42
N ASP A 124 28.08 -24.00 12.75
CA ASP A 124 28.00 -25.38 13.25
C ASP A 124 29.24 -26.24 12.87
N ASN A 125 30.22 -25.69 12.13
CA ASN A 125 31.43 -26.39 11.70
C ASN A 125 32.72 -25.84 12.34
N SER A 126 32.62 -25.15 13.49
CA SER A 126 33.77 -24.59 14.20
C SER A 126 33.83 -25.06 15.66
N ASP A 127 33.74 -26.42 15.85
CA ASP A 127 34.18 -27.12 17.08
C ASP A 127 35.14 -28.25 16.70
#